data_70dc6251f3592811b3e447d01a0a1978
#
_entry.id   70dc6251f3592811b3e447d01a0a1978
#
_cell.length_a   1.000
_cell.length_b   1.000
_cell.length_c   1.000
_cell.angle_alpha   90.00
_cell.angle_beta   90.00
_cell.angle_gamma   90.00
#
_symmetry.space_group_name_H-M   'P 1'
#
loop_
_entity.id
_entity.type
_entity.pdbx_description
1 polymer ?
#
loop_
_entity_poly.entity_id
_entity_poly.type
_entity_poly.pdbx_seq_one_letter_code
_entity_poly.pdbx_strand_id
1 'polypeptide(L)'
;MIEARTTHLLASMSEPHLTVAMSSDTSAPVKDDLAPVTSRSTETIERRRRLVEAAVKLARSGGYEAVQMRDVASAADVALATLYRQYASKDQLLLAALANQTGILRDRLAQKPAQGDSPAERVIGVLALANKALSREPTLTAAMVTALGSPEPGAAAMKVEILEILRGILGDAGGLRPTDDGDAAFRTLGYVWFAALGAWSSGMIDDDQMASDLTQAARLLL
;
A
#
# COMPACT_ATOMS: atom_id res chain seq x y z
N MET A 1 2.12 34.33 33.50
CA MET A 1 3.01 34.27 34.67
C MET A 1 3.03 32.80 35.10
N ILE A 2 3.99 32.08 34.61
CA ILE A 2 4.86 31.08 35.27
C ILE A 2 5.83 30.62 34.18
N GLU A 3 7.00 31.27 34.26
CA GLU A 3 8.21 30.86 33.55
C GLU A 3 8.95 29.79 34.35
N ALA A 4 9.78 29.06 33.59
CA ALA A 4 11.05 28.47 33.98
C ALA A 4 11.06 27.32 34.99
N ARG A 5 11.55 26.22 34.48
CA ARG A 5 12.67 25.43 35.08
C ARG A 5 12.87 24.16 34.23
N THR A 6 13.99 24.07 33.53
CA THR A 6 14.98 23.06 33.84
C THR A 6 16.16 23.16 32.87
N THR A 7 17.17 23.83 33.34
CA THR A 7 18.54 23.65 32.88
C THR A 7 19.27 22.90 34.00
N HIS A 8 20.20 22.02 33.67
CA HIS A 8 21.19 21.31 34.44
C HIS A 8 20.97 19.80 34.61
N LEU A 9 21.70 19.05 33.83
CA LEU A 9 22.63 18.03 34.33
C LEU A 9 23.57 17.56 33.20
N LEU A 10 24.67 18.30 33.04
CA LEU A 10 25.90 17.79 32.45
C LEU A 10 26.90 17.75 33.59
N ALA A 11 27.50 16.65 33.82
CA ALA A 11 28.91 16.43 34.14
C ALA A 11 29.13 15.18 34.99
N SER A 12 30.20 14.51 34.66
CA SER A 12 30.98 13.60 35.50
C SER A 12 30.57 12.13 35.47
N MET A 13 31.35 11.34 34.70
CA MET A 13 32.15 10.28 35.33
C MET A 13 33.23 9.74 34.38
N SER A 14 34.41 9.78 34.91
CA SER A 14 35.75 9.40 34.48
C SER A 14 35.86 8.02 33.81
N GLU A 15 36.79 7.94 32.86
CA GLU A 15 37.37 6.70 32.34
C GLU A 15 38.22 5.97 33.38
N PRO A 16 38.31 4.64 33.29
CA PRO A 16 39.50 3.94 33.74
C PRO A 16 40.25 3.31 32.54
N HIS A 17 41.51 3.65 32.48
CA HIS A 17 42.52 2.95 31.69
C HIS A 17 42.58 1.47 32.07
N LEU A 18 42.54 0.56 31.09
CA LEU A 18 42.99 -0.81 31.25
C LEU A 18 43.96 -1.20 30.14
N THR A 19 45.13 -1.55 30.65
CA THR A 19 46.34 -1.95 29.98
C THR A 19 46.19 -3.18 29.14
N VAL A 20 46.79 -3.12 27.95
CA VAL A 20 46.98 -4.20 26.98
C VAL A 20 47.79 -5.34 27.58
N ALA A 21 47.27 -6.56 27.46
CA ALA A 21 48.10 -7.76 27.48
C ALA A 21 47.93 -8.47 26.12
N MET A 22 49.03 -8.44 25.38
CA MET A 22 49.18 -9.25 24.13
C MET A 22 49.32 -10.72 24.53
N SER A 23 48.47 -11.55 23.93
CA SER A 23 48.73 -12.98 23.76
C SER A 23 48.34 -13.37 22.34
N SER A 24 49.37 -13.69 21.59
CA SER A 24 49.33 -14.35 20.30
C SER A 24 48.81 -15.78 20.46
N ASP A 25 47.86 -16.21 19.69
CA ASP A 25 47.99 -17.34 18.76
C ASP A 25 46.63 -17.90 18.38
N THR A 26 46.62 -18.43 17.15
CA THR A 26 45.72 -19.39 16.51
C THR A 26 44.68 -18.81 15.58
N SER A 27 45.19 -18.66 14.35
CA SER A 27 44.42 -18.52 13.12
C SER A 27 43.57 -19.77 12.88
N ALA A 28 42.23 -19.59 13.00
CA ALA A 28 41.26 -20.44 12.31
C ALA A 28 40.57 -19.61 11.22
N PRO A 29 40.35 -20.14 10.02
CA PRO A 29 39.72 -19.36 8.95
C PRO A 29 38.25 -19.17 9.30
N VAL A 30 37.88 -17.94 9.64
CA VAL A 30 36.48 -17.50 9.66
C VAL A 30 36.02 -17.55 8.21
N LYS A 31 35.15 -18.54 7.90
CA LYS A 31 34.40 -18.55 6.65
C LYS A 31 33.61 -17.26 6.58
N ASP A 32 34.00 -16.46 5.61
CA ASP A 32 33.37 -15.20 5.22
C ASP A 32 32.01 -15.53 4.55
N ASP A 33 30.98 -15.78 5.37
CA ASP A 33 29.59 -16.02 4.95
C ASP A 33 28.77 -14.72 5.05
N LEU A 34 29.44 -13.59 4.78
CA LEU A 34 28.79 -12.28 4.60
C LEU A 34 28.39 -12.12 3.13
N ALA A 35 27.34 -12.86 2.71
CA ALA A 35 26.58 -12.43 1.53
C ALA A 35 26.08 -10.99 1.81
N PRO A 36 26.31 -10.03 0.89
CA PRO A 36 26.04 -8.62 1.15
C PRO A 36 24.57 -8.43 1.47
N VAL A 37 24.29 -7.62 2.52
CA VAL A 37 22.95 -7.29 3.04
C VAL A 37 22.02 -6.79 1.92
N THR A 38 22.56 -6.14 0.89
CA THR A 38 21.87 -5.72 -0.33
C THR A 38 21.29 -6.89 -1.16
N SER A 39 21.99 -8.04 -1.23
CA SER A 39 21.52 -9.21 -1.99
C SER A 39 20.29 -9.86 -1.34
N ARG A 40 20.27 -10.01 -0.03
CA ARG A 40 19.11 -10.59 0.70
C ARG A 40 17.88 -9.69 0.64
N SER A 41 18.07 -8.39 0.65
CA SER A 41 16.98 -7.41 0.50
C SER A 41 16.35 -7.49 -0.89
N THR A 42 17.17 -7.50 -1.94
CA THR A 42 16.73 -7.60 -3.34
C THR A 42 16.00 -8.92 -3.61
N GLU A 43 16.51 -10.04 -3.09
CA GLU A 43 15.86 -11.35 -3.22
C GLU A 43 14.49 -11.39 -2.52
N THR A 44 14.36 -10.72 -1.37
CA THR A 44 13.08 -10.64 -0.64
C THR A 44 12.06 -9.81 -1.41
N ILE A 45 12.47 -8.68 -1.99
CA ILE A 45 11.61 -7.82 -2.81
C ILE A 45 11.12 -8.59 -4.04
N GLU A 46 12.05 -9.25 -4.74
CA GLU A 46 11.73 -10.02 -5.94
C GLU A 46 10.77 -11.19 -5.66
N ARG A 47 10.95 -11.86 -4.53
CA ARG A 47 10.06 -12.93 -4.06
C ARG A 47 8.66 -12.40 -3.77
N ARG A 48 8.56 -11.25 -3.10
CA ARG A 48 7.26 -10.60 -2.85
C ARG A 48 6.57 -10.23 -4.16
N ARG A 49 7.31 -9.68 -5.12
CA ARG A 49 6.80 -9.36 -6.45
C ARG A 49 6.21 -10.59 -7.13
N ARG A 50 6.94 -11.70 -7.19
CA ARG A 50 6.46 -12.96 -7.79
C ARG A 50 5.19 -13.49 -7.14
N LEU A 51 5.11 -13.44 -5.81
CA LEU A 51 3.91 -13.87 -5.07
C LEU A 51 2.68 -13.03 -5.42
N VAL A 52 2.84 -11.71 -5.46
CA VAL A 52 1.75 -10.80 -5.83
C VAL A 52 1.34 -10.99 -7.29
N GLU A 53 2.29 -11.14 -8.21
CA GLU A 53 2.00 -11.41 -9.63
C GLU A 53 1.26 -12.72 -9.85
N ALA A 54 1.63 -13.78 -9.12
CA ALA A 54 0.93 -15.06 -9.16
C ALA A 54 -0.52 -14.92 -8.66
N ALA A 55 -0.74 -14.19 -7.54
CA ALA A 55 -2.07 -13.93 -7.02
C ALA A 55 -2.93 -13.11 -8.01
N VAL A 56 -2.35 -12.08 -8.63
CA VAL A 56 -3.00 -11.28 -9.68
C VAL A 56 -3.40 -12.14 -10.87
N LYS A 57 -2.52 -13.03 -11.33
CA LYS A 57 -2.82 -13.94 -12.45
C LYS A 57 -3.98 -14.86 -12.14
N LEU A 58 -4.02 -15.45 -10.96
CA LEU A 58 -5.12 -16.31 -10.51
C LEU A 58 -6.43 -15.52 -10.36
N ALA A 59 -6.36 -14.32 -9.76
CA ALA A 59 -7.52 -13.45 -9.61
C ALA A 59 -8.13 -13.01 -10.96
N ARG A 60 -7.30 -12.74 -11.97
CA ARG A 60 -7.75 -12.43 -13.34
C ARG A 60 -8.53 -13.57 -13.96
N SER A 61 -8.11 -14.81 -13.74
CA SER A 61 -8.71 -15.98 -14.37
C SER A 61 -9.98 -16.46 -13.68
N GLY A 62 -10.13 -16.28 -12.36
CA GLY A 62 -11.26 -16.86 -11.63
C GLY A 62 -11.68 -16.09 -10.37
N GLY A 63 -11.31 -14.81 -10.26
CA GLY A 63 -11.74 -13.94 -9.18
C GLY A 63 -11.12 -14.30 -7.82
N TYR A 64 -11.76 -13.82 -6.78
CA TYR A 64 -11.30 -13.99 -5.40
C TYR A 64 -11.15 -15.45 -4.98
N GLU A 65 -12.07 -16.32 -5.41
CA GLU A 65 -12.07 -17.74 -5.03
C GLU A 65 -10.96 -18.55 -5.71
N ALA A 66 -10.48 -18.12 -6.87
CA ALA A 66 -9.37 -18.76 -7.56
C ALA A 66 -8.01 -18.49 -6.88
N VAL A 67 -7.93 -17.49 -6.02
CA VAL A 67 -6.70 -17.19 -5.28
C VAL A 67 -6.59 -18.13 -4.07
N GLN A 68 -5.90 -19.26 -4.27
CA GLN A 68 -5.59 -20.21 -3.20
C GLN A 68 -4.10 -20.11 -2.84
N MET A 69 -3.78 -20.04 -1.55
CA MET A 69 -2.39 -19.83 -1.07
C MET A 69 -1.41 -20.87 -1.62
N ARG A 70 -1.86 -22.14 -1.75
CA ARG A 70 -1.04 -23.22 -2.31
C ARG A 70 -0.73 -23.00 -3.79
N ASP A 71 -1.74 -22.56 -4.55
CA ASP A 71 -1.60 -22.33 -6.00
C ASP A 71 -0.74 -21.09 -6.28
N VAL A 72 -0.87 -20.05 -5.45
CA VAL A 72 0.02 -18.88 -5.49
C VAL A 72 1.46 -19.27 -5.22
N ALA A 73 1.73 -20.08 -4.19
CA ALA A 73 3.07 -20.54 -3.84
C ALA A 73 3.70 -21.34 -4.99
N SER A 74 2.92 -22.25 -5.57
CA SER A 74 3.33 -23.08 -6.73
C SER A 74 3.62 -22.22 -7.94
N ALA A 75 2.72 -21.29 -8.30
CA ALA A 75 2.88 -20.42 -9.47
C ALA A 75 4.05 -19.42 -9.34
N ALA A 76 4.39 -19.03 -8.11
CA ALA A 76 5.50 -18.14 -7.82
C ALA A 76 6.84 -18.84 -7.65
N ASP A 77 6.87 -20.18 -7.68
CA ASP A 77 8.04 -21.02 -7.33
C ASP A 77 8.61 -20.64 -5.94
N VAL A 78 7.73 -20.64 -4.93
CA VAL A 78 8.05 -20.31 -3.55
C VAL A 78 7.47 -21.37 -2.63
N ALA A 79 8.24 -21.81 -1.63
CA ALA A 79 7.73 -22.75 -0.63
C ALA A 79 6.52 -22.14 0.13
N LEU A 80 5.47 -22.92 0.35
CA LEU A 80 4.24 -22.49 1.00
C LEU A 80 4.49 -21.86 2.39
N ALA A 81 5.41 -22.43 3.17
CA ALA A 81 5.81 -21.87 4.46
C ALA A 81 6.44 -20.47 4.33
N THR A 82 7.17 -20.22 3.24
CA THR A 82 7.76 -18.90 2.96
C THR A 82 6.69 -17.89 2.54
N LEU A 83 5.67 -18.32 1.79
CA LEU A 83 4.52 -17.48 1.47
C LEU A 83 3.80 -17.06 2.76
N TYR A 84 3.42 -18.01 3.62
CA TYR A 84 2.71 -17.68 4.87
C TYR A 84 3.51 -16.79 5.82
N ARG A 85 4.83 -16.81 5.76
CA ARG A 85 5.67 -15.88 6.53
C ARG A 85 5.60 -14.44 6.00
N GLN A 86 5.25 -14.24 4.72
CA GLN A 86 5.16 -12.92 4.08
C GLN A 86 3.73 -12.39 4.01
N TYR A 87 2.77 -13.27 3.77
CA TYR A 87 1.34 -12.96 3.65
C TYR A 87 0.54 -14.04 4.35
N ALA A 88 -0.15 -13.67 5.42
CA ALA A 88 -0.91 -14.63 6.21
C ALA A 88 -2.17 -15.15 5.50
N SER A 89 -2.69 -14.38 4.51
CA SER A 89 -3.93 -14.71 3.81
C SER A 89 -3.92 -14.25 2.34
N LYS A 90 -4.89 -14.74 1.58
CA LYS A 90 -5.14 -14.27 0.21
C LYS A 90 -5.58 -12.80 0.17
N ASP A 91 -6.23 -12.31 1.23
CA ASP A 91 -6.61 -10.92 1.35
C ASP A 91 -5.37 -10.02 1.37
N GLN A 92 -4.35 -10.37 2.16
CA GLN A 92 -3.10 -9.61 2.18
C GLN A 92 -2.39 -9.61 0.82
N LEU A 93 -2.42 -10.69 0.07
CA LEU A 93 -1.88 -10.75 -1.29
C LEU A 93 -2.61 -9.83 -2.26
N LEU A 94 -3.94 -9.84 -2.22
CA LEU A 94 -4.78 -9.01 -3.07
C LEU A 94 -4.70 -7.52 -2.68
N LEU A 95 -4.56 -7.22 -1.39
CA LEU A 95 -4.30 -5.86 -0.92
C LEU A 95 -2.90 -5.37 -1.33
N ALA A 96 -1.89 -6.24 -1.34
CA ALA A 96 -0.58 -5.89 -1.88
C ALA A 96 -0.64 -5.59 -3.39
N ALA A 97 -1.46 -6.32 -4.14
CA ALA A 97 -1.72 -6.03 -5.55
C ALA A 97 -2.40 -4.66 -5.73
N LEU A 98 -3.38 -4.34 -4.91
CA LEU A 98 -4.06 -3.04 -4.91
C LEU A 98 -3.09 -1.90 -4.54
N ALA A 99 -2.26 -2.09 -3.51
CA ALA A 99 -1.23 -1.12 -3.13
C ALA A 99 -0.24 -0.85 -4.28
N ASN A 100 0.17 -1.87 -5.02
CA ASN A 100 1.01 -1.70 -6.21
C ASN A 100 0.32 -0.87 -7.29
N GLN A 101 -0.97 -1.12 -7.56
CA GLN A 101 -1.74 -0.33 -8.54
C GLN A 101 -1.90 1.13 -8.10
N THR A 102 -2.13 1.35 -6.82
CA THR A 102 -2.22 2.69 -6.23
C THR A 102 -0.87 3.44 -6.33
N GLY A 103 0.24 2.73 -6.10
CA GLY A 103 1.59 3.26 -6.31
C GLY A 103 1.84 3.70 -7.76
N ILE A 104 1.46 2.86 -8.73
CA ILE A 104 1.57 3.18 -10.16
C ILE A 104 0.72 4.42 -10.52
N LEU A 105 -0.48 4.55 -9.97
CA LEU A 105 -1.33 5.72 -10.15
C LEU A 105 -0.64 6.98 -9.61
N ARG A 106 -0.11 6.93 -8.38
CA ARG A 106 0.63 8.03 -7.75
C ARG A 106 1.81 8.47 -8.61
N ASP A 107 2.65 7.52 -9.04
CA ASP A 107 3.85 7.81 -9.82
C ASP A 107 3.50 8.41 -11.20
N ARG A 108 2.40 7.96 -11.80
CA ARG A 108 1.87 8.54 -13.04
C ARG A 108 1.39 9.97 -12.85
N LEU A 109 0.69 10.26 -11.76
CA LEU A 109 0.20 11.59 -11.44
C LEU A 109 1.34 12.56 -11.05
N ALA A 110 2.41 12.05 -10.42
CA ALA A 110 3.62 12.82 -10.18
C ALA A 110 4.31 13.27 -11.47
N GLN A 111 4.28 12.45 -12.54
CA GLN A 111 4.82 12.79 -13.86
C GLN A 111 3.86 13.65 -14.69
N LYS A 112 2.57 13.39 -14.57
CA LYS A 112 1.51 14.12 -15.30
C LYS A 112 0.36 14.43 -14.35
N PRO A 113 0.42 15.59 -13.66
CA PRO A 113 -0.61 16.01 -12.73
C PRO A 113 -2.00 16.11 -13.37
N ALA A 114 -3.02 15.86 -12.57
CA ALA A 114 -4.41 16.03 -12.99
C ALA A 114 -4.67 17.48 -13.40
N GLN A 115 -5.42 17.66 -14.48
CA GLN A 115 -5.78 18.96 -15.03
C GLN A 115 -7.22 19.30 -14.64
N GLY A 116 -7.52 20.60 -14.45
CA GLY A 116 -8.84 21.12 -14.13
C GLY A 116 -8.75 22.49 -13.48
N ASP A 117 -9.77 23.30 -13.67
CA ASP A 117 -9.81 24.69 -13.19
C ASP A 117 -10.18 24.75 -11.69
N SER A 118 -10.82 23.70 -11.17
CA SER A 118 -11.21 23.59 -9.75
C SER A 118 -10.59 22.36 -9.07
N PRO A 119 -10.51 22.34 -7.73
CA PRO A 119 -10.15 21.14 -6.96
C PRO A 119 -11.00 19.92 -7.35
N ALA A 120 -12.31 20.10 -7.44
CA ALA A 120 -13.24 19.04 -7.80
C ALA A 120 -12.94 18.45 -9.18
N GLU A 121 -12.68 19.28 -10.19
CA GLU A 121 -12.37 18.81 -11.55
C GLU A 121 -11.08 17.99 -11.59
N ARG A 122 -10.04 18.41 -10.89
CA ARG A 122 -8.78 17.66 -10.82
C ARG A 122 -8.97 16.30 -10.13
N VAL A 123 -9.73 16.26 -9.03
CA VAL A 123 -10.06 15.01 -8.34
C VAL A 123 -10.94 14.10 -9.19
N ILE A 124 -11.95 14.62 -9.89
CA ILE A 124 -12.76 13.86 -10.87
C ILE A 124 -11.86 13.24 -11.94
N GLY A 125 -10.88 14.00 -12.46
CA GLY A 125 -9.90 13.47 -13.41
C GLY A 125 -9.08 12.30 -12.88
N VAL A 126 -8.68 12.33 -11.61
CA VAL A 126 -7.97 11.22 -10.93
C VAL A 126 -8.88 10.01 -10.80
N LEU A 127 -10.11 10.20 -10.31
CA LEU A 127 -11.09 9.12 -10.15
C LEU A 127 -11.41 8.45 -11.48
N ALA A 128 -11.62 9.25 -12.55
CA ALA A 128 -11.86 8.72 -13.90
C ALA A 128 -10.68 7.90 -14.42
N LEU A 129 -9.44 8.35 -14.18
CA LEU A 129 -8.23 7.63 -14.57
C LEU A 129 -8.11 6.31 -13.83
N ALA A 130 -8.36 6.29 -12.53
CA ALA A 130 -8.32 5.10 -11.70
C ALA A 130 -9.41 4.10 -12.10
N ASN A 131 -10.67 4.55 -12.22
CA ASN A 131 -11.79 3.72 -12.62
C ASN A 131 -11.56 3.08 -13.99
N LYS A 132 -11.08 3.86 -14.97
CA LYS A 132 -10.73 3.32 -16.29
C LYS A 132 -9.67 2.21 -16.22
N ALA A 133 -8.75 2.27 -15.27
CA ALA A 133 -7.77 1.20 -15.06
C ALA A 133 -8.41 -0.04 -14.44
N LEU A 134 -9.28 0.16 -13.45
CA LEU A 134 -9.98 -0.90 -12.72
C LEU A 134 -11.00 -1.63 -13.62
N SER A 135 -11.76 -0.90 -14.44
CA SER A 135 -12.76 -1.46 -15.37
C SER A 135 -12.16 -2.32 -16.48
N ARG A 136 -10.87 -2.19 -16.76
CA ARG A 136 -10.19 -3.07 -17.75
C ARG A 136 -10.01 -4.50 -17.27
N GLU A 137 -10.03 -4.71 -15.97
CA GLU A 137 -9.81 -6.01 -15.33
C GLU A 137 -10.89 -6.27 -14.27
N PRO A 138 -12.17 -6.41 -14.67
CA PRO A 138 -13.29 -6.43 -13.72
C PRO A 138 -13.21 -7.57 -12.73
N THR A 139 -12.79 -8.76 -13.15
CA THR A 139 -12.64 -9.93 -12.28
C THR A 139 -11.56 -9.73 -11.21
N LEU A 140 -10.42 -9.16 -11.59
CA LEU A 140 -9.35 -8.81 -10.65
C LEU A 140 -9.80 -7.71 -9.70
N THR A 141 -10.46 -6.68 -10.22
CA THR A 141 -10.96 -5.56 -9.41
C THR A 141 -11.98 -6.03 -8.38
N ALA A 142 -12.93 -6.88 -8.77
CA ALA A 142 -13.88 -7.49 -7.84
C ALA A 142 -13.17 -8.28 -6.72
N ALA A 143 -12.12 -9.02 -7.05
CA ALA A 143 -11.33 -9.76 -6.06
C ALA A 143 -10.62 -8.82 -5.07
N MET A 144 -10.04 -7.71 -5.55
CA MET A 144 -9.40 -6.71 -4.69
C MET A 144 -10.41 -5.96 -3.82
N VAL A 145 -11.59 -5.62 -4.36
CA VAL A 145 -12.69 -5.00 -3.60
C VAL A 145 -13.19 -5.94 -2.50
N THR A 146 -13.32 -7.24 -2.79
CA THR A 146 -13.66 -8.26 -1.80
C THR A 146 -12.63 -8.31 -0.67
N ALA A 147 -11.33 -8.32 -0.99
CA ALA A 147 -10.27 -8.33 0.01
C ALA A 147 -10.26 -7.03 0.85
N LEU A 148 -10.54 -5.88 0.22
CA LEU A 148 -10.64 -4.59 0.92
C LEU A 148 -11.81 -4.57 1.92
N GLY A 149 -12.95 -5.18 1.57
CA GLY A 149 -14.12 -5.31 2.43
C GLY A 149 -14.04 -6.44 3.48
N SER A 150 -13.05 -7.34 3.38
CA SER A 150 -12.92 -8.49 4.28
C SER A 150 -12.70 -8.06 5.74
N PRO A 151 -13.30 -8.73 6.72
CA PRO A 151 -13.10 -8.43 8.14
C PRO A 151 -11.78 -8.99 8.72
N GLU A 152 -10.86 -9.52 7.90
CA GLU A 152 -9.64 -10.14 8.37
C GLU A 152 -8.75 -9.15 9.16
N PRO A 153 -8.47 -9.39 10.46
CA PRO A 153 -7.74 -8.45 11.29
C PRO A 153 -6.29 -8.22 10.83
N GLY A 154 -5.64 -9.26 10.30
CA GLY A 154 -4.26 -9.19 9.80
C GLY A 154 -4.08 -8.29 8.57
N ALA A 155 -5.16 -7.93 7.89
CA ALA A 155 -5.16 -7.04 6.73
C ALA A 155 -5.41 -5.56 7.09
N ALA A 156 -5.79 -5.25 8.32
CA ALA A 156 -6.21 -3.90 8.71
C ALA A 156 -5.14 -2.83 8.44
N ALA A 157 -3.89 -3.09 8.79
CA ALA A 157 -2.79 -2.14 8.57
C ALA A 157 -2.58 -1.84 7.08
N MET A 158 -2.66 -2.86 6.21
CA MET A 158 -2.54 -2.68 4.75
C MET A 158 -3.69 -1.86 4.18
N LYS A 159 -4.90 -2.05 4.68
CA LYS A 159 -6.08 -1.26 4.28
C LYS A 159 -5.91 0.21 4.64
N VAL A 160 -5.46 0.49 5.86
CA VAL A 160 -5.16 1.86 6.30
C VAL A 160 -4.10 2.48 5.40
N GLU A 161 -3.01 1.78 5.11
CA GLU A 161 -1.94 2.27 4.22
C GLU A 161 -2.47 2.60 2.82
N ILE A 162 -3.29 1.74 2.22
CA ILE A 162 -3.91 1.98 0.90
C ILE A 162 -4.79 3.22 0.94
N LEU A 163 -5.64 3.36 1.97
CA LEU A 163 -6.51 4.52 2.12
C LEU A 163 -5.72 5.82 2.31
N GLU A 164 -4.61 5.78 3.07
CA GLU A 164 -3.74 6.95 3.24
C GLU A 164 -3.04 7.35 1.93
N ILE A 165 -2.58 6.38 1.14
CA ILE A 165 -2.00 6.67 -0.19
C ILE A 165 -3.06 7.30 -1.10
N LEU A 166 -4.26 6.74 -1.15
CA LEU A 166 -5.37 7.29 -1.95
C LEU A 166 -5.76 8.69 -1.49
N ARG A 167 -5.84 8.92 -0.18
CA ARG A 167 -6.11 10.25 0.40
C ARG A 167 -5.03 11.25 -0.03
N GLY A 168 -3.75 10.86 0.03
CA GLY A 168 -2.64 11.69 -0.44
C GLY A 168 -2.76 12.06 -1.92
N ILE A 169 -3.05 11.07 -2.79
CA ILE A 169 -3.25 11.28 -4.23
C ILE A 169 -4.39 12.28 -4.50
N LEU A 170 -5.53 12.13 -3.82
CA LEU A 170 -6.69 13.01 -4.00
C LEU A 170 -6.41 14.41 -3.44
N GLY A 171 -5.72 14.52 -2.29
CA GLY A 171 -5.30 15.77 -1.68
C GLY A 171 -4.35 16.57 -2.57
N ASP A 172 -3.33 15.90 -3.11
CA ASP A 172 -2.36 16.50 -4.03
C ASP A 172 -3.06 17.00 -5.31
N ALA A 173 -3.97 16.20 -5.88
CA ALA A 173 -4.75 16.59 -7.05
C ALA A 173 -5.69 17.75 -6.76
N GLY A 174 -6.37 17.75 -5.62
CA GLY A 174 -7.23 18.82 -5.18
C GLY A 174 -6.47 20.14 -4.91
N GLY A 175 -5.17 20.07 -4.61
CA GLY A 175 -4.38 21.22 -4.20
C GLY A 175 -4.84 21.79 -2.86
N LEU A 176 -5.51 20.98 -2.06
CA LEU A 176 -6.01 21.36 -0.74
C LEU A 176 -4.94 21.05 0.31
N ARG A 177 -4.71 21.99 1.20
CA ARG A 177 -3.84 21.76 2.35
C ARG A 177 -4.53 20.79 3.31
N PRO A 178 -3.76 19.96 4.04
CA PRO A 178 -4.32 19.15 5.12
C PRO A 178 -4.97 20.09 6.15
N THR A 179 -6.29 20.15 6.13
CA THR A 179 -7.13 20.82 7.13
C THR A 179 -8.14 19.78 7.58
N ASP A 180 -8.66 19.91 8.78
CA ASP A 180 -9.64 18.95 9.32
C ASP A 180 -10.84 18.74 8.37
N ASP A 181 -11.32 19.80 7.74
CA ASP A 181 -12.42 19.74 6.77
C ASP A 181 -12.01 19.09 5.44
N GLY A 182 -10.84 19.41 4.91
CA GLY A 182 -10.29 18.79 3.69
C GLY A 182 -10.05 17.29 3.86
N ASP A 183 -9.48 16.90 4.98
CA ASP A 183 -9.27 15.48 5.32
C ASP A 183 -10.60 14.72 5.47
N ALA A 184 -11.62 15.34 6.04
CA ALA A 184 -12.96 14.76 6.13
C ALA A 184 -13.61 14.58 4.75
N ALA A 185 -13.48 15.55 3.86
CA ALA A 185 -13.99 15.47 2.49
C ALA A 185 -13.35 14.32 1.70
N PHE A 186 -12.02 14.20 1.72
CA PHE A 186 -11.33 13.10 1.02
C PHE A 186 -11.61 11.73 1.63
N ARG A 187 -11.72 11.63 2.94
CA ARG A 187 -12.12 10.39 3.60
C ARG A 187 -13.54 9.97 3.19
N THR A 188 -14.47 10.93 3.18
CA THR A 188 -15.86 10.69 2.76
C THR A 188 -15.93 10.28 1.30
N LEU A 189 -15.19 10.95 0.42
CA LEU A 189 -15.10 10.60 -1.00
C LEU A 189 -14.53 9.18 -1.19
N GLY A 190 -13.55 8.80 -0.38
CA GLY A 190 -13.01 7.44 -0.35
C GLY A 190 -14.05 6.38 0.01
N TYR A 191 -14.92 6.66 0.99
CA TYR A 191 -16.03 5.76 1.34
C TYR A 191 -17.06 5.65 0.22
N VAL A 192 -17.40 6.77 -0.44
CA VAL A 192 -18.31 6.77 -1.60
C VAL A 192 -17.68 5.95 -2.74
N TRP A 193 -16.39 6.15 -3.01
CA TRP A 193 -15.70 5.40 -4.06
C TRP A 193 -15.66 3.90 -3.78
N PHE A 194 -15.34 3.51 -2.55
CA PHE A 194 -15.36 2.10 -2.16
C PHE A 194 -16.76 1.48 -2.31
N ALA A 195 -17.81 2.18 -1.88
CA ALA A 195 -19.19 1.74 -2.04
C ALA A 195 -19.58 1.61 -3.53
N ALA A 196 -19.21 2.59 -4.36
CA ALA A 196 -19.45 2.57 -5.80
C ALA A 196 -18.72 1.41 -6.50
N LEU A 197 -17.46 1.12 -6.13
CA LEU A 197 -16.72 -0.04 -6.62
C LEU A 197 -17.39 -1.37 -6.22
N GLY A 198 -17.92 -1.46 -5.01
CA GLY A 198 -18.68 -2.62 -4.55
C GLY A 198 -19.97 -2.82 -5.35
N ALA A 199 -20.73 -1.76 -5.57
CA ALA A 199 -21.96 -1.78 -6.38
C ALA A 199 -21.65 -2.14 -7.84
N TRP A 200 -20.60 -1.56 -8.42
CA TRP A 200 -20.18 -1.87 -9.79
C TRP A 200 -19.70 -3.32 -9.91
N SER A 201 -18.87 -3.81 -9.00
CA SER A 201 -18.34 -5.19 -9.05
C SER A 201 -19.42 -6.26 -8.86
N SER A 202 -20.54 -5.90 -8.24
CA SER A 202 -21.71 -6.77 -8.07
C SER A 202 -22.76 -6.63 -9.22
N GLY A 203 -22.52 -5.74 -10.18
CA GLY A 203 -23.43 -5.49 -11.30
C GLY A 203 -24.66 -4.65 -10.93
N MET A 204 -24.68 -3.99 -9.76
CA MET A 204 -25.78 -3.10 -9.36
C MET A 204 -25.78 -1.80 -10.17
N ILE A 205 -24.60 -1.30 -10.54
CA ILE A 205 -24.42 -0.11 -11.37
C ILE A 205 -23.41 -0.42 -12.48
N ASP A 206 -23.50 0.32 -13.60
CA ASP A 206 -22.51 0.27 -14.68
C ASP A 206 -21.40 1.31 -14.52
N ASP A 207 -20.47 1.36 -15.49
CA ASP A 207 -19.35 2.30 -15.52
C ASP A 207 -19.82 3.77 -15.56
N ASP A 208 -20.88 4.06 -16.31
CA ASP A 208 -21.41 5.42 -16.50
C ASP A 208 -22.04 5.93 -15.20
N GLN A 209 -22.83 5.08 -14.53
CA GLN A 209 -23.43 5.42 -13.25
C GLN A 209 -22.36 5.62 -12.19
N MET A 210 -21.35 4.74 -12.11
CA MET A 210 -20.24 4.90 -11.18
C MET A 210 -19.49 6.24 -11.40
N ALA A 211 -19.20 6.58 -12.67
CA ALA A 211 -18.54 7.84 -13.02
C ALA A 211 -19.39 9.06 -12.65
N SER A 212 -20.71 8.99 -12.88
CA SER A 212 -21.67 10.04 -12.52
C SER A 212 -21.72 10.27 -11.01
N ASP A 213 -21.89 9.21 -10.22
CA ASP A 213 -22.00 9.29 -8.76
C ASP A 213 -20.73 9.87 -8.13
N LEU A 214 -19.56 9.44 -8.60
CA LEU A 214 -18.29 9.94 -8.10
C LEU A 214 -18.04 11.41 -8.49
N THR A 215 -18.46 11.78 -9.71
CA THR A 215 -18.40 13.18 -10.17
C THR A 215 -19.26 14.06 -9.27
N GLN A 216 -20.48 13.62 -8.97
CA GLN A 216 -21.38 14.37 -8.09
C GLN A 216 -20.86 14.45 -6.65
N ALA A 217 -20.36 13.33 -6.12
CA ALA A 217 -19.77 13.31 -4.78
C ALA A 217 -18.58 14.28 -4.66
N ALA A 218 -17.68 14.27 -5.65
CA ALA A 218 -16.53 15.20 -5.66
C ALA A 218 -16.97 16.68 -5.71
N ARG A 219 -17.99 17.02 -6.51
CA ARG A 219 -18.52 18.40 -6.58
C ARG A 219 -19.23 18.86 -5.32
N LEU A 220 -19.82 17.93 -4.55
CA LEU A 220 -20.52 18.25 -3.29
C LEU A 220 -19.55 18.40 -2.11
N LEU A 221 -18.38 17.74 -2.18
CA LEU A 221 -17.43 17.68 -1.08
C LEU A 221 -16.28 18.67 -1.23
N LEU A 222 -15.97 19.10 -2.46
CA LEU A 222 -14.81 19.92 -2.82
C LEU A 222 -15.22 21.20 -3.54
#